data_6541dce55b4b72cf209f658891b8c871
#
_entry.id   6541dce55b4b72cf209f658891b8c871
#
_cell.length_a   1.000
_cell.length_b   1.000
_cell.length_c   1.000
_cell.angle_alpha   90.00
_cell.angle_beta   90.00
_cell.angle_gamma   90.00
#
_symmetry.space_group_name_H-M   'P 1'
#
loop_
_entity.id
_entity.type
_entity.pdbx_description
1 polymer ?
#
loop_
_entity_poly.entity_id
_entity_poly.type
_entity_poly.pdbx_seq_one_letter_code
_entity_poly.pdbx_strand_id
1 'polypeptide(L)'
;MSVLAKVVKKVACQIKVREYNEKVLLHPKRNTGELRASKFSDKLMKDEWKVEDSYVLTVKMKKGGGRHVIFFHGGAYVEEALFPHRLIIERFVKKYHLKVSFIDYPLAPEHTYIDTYRVCLKAYKEIVDKHPKDIFYLFGDSAGGGLALGFLQLLRKERIVPYPVKTVLASPWLDLTLSNPDIKDYEAKDCMLSVKALINCGKWYAGKTDPKDPLVSPMFGDMHHVGAIALFVGTEEIFYPDCLLLKEKLEHARHSTVEFHEGKGMVHDWVVAYPMPEAKKAIDEIAQFYTK
;
A
#
# COMPACT_ATOMS: atom_id res chain seq x y z
N MET A 1 -9.84 13.81 -14.96
CA MET A 1 -8.48 13.45 -15.47
C MET A 1 -7.93 14.60 -16.30
N SER A 2 -6.71 15.07 -15.97
CA SER A 2 -5.97 16.12 -16.71
C SER A 2 -5.57 15.65 -18.11
N VAL A 3 -5.19 16.60 -18.97
CA VAL A 3 -4.65 16.27 -20.30
C VAL A 3 -3.37 15.42 -20.15
N LEU A 4 -2.52 15.78 -19.18
CA LEU A 4 -1.29 15.01 -18.89
C LEU A 4 -1.59 13.56 -18.54
N ALA A 5 -2.54 13.30 -17.63
CA ALA A 5 -2.89 11.94 -17.24
C ALA A 5 -3.48 11.12 -18.41
N LYS A 6 -4.28 11.76 -19.29
CA LYS A 6 -4.76 11.12 -20.54
C LYS A 6 -3.61 10.70 -21.45
N VAL A 7 -2.61 11.59 -21.62
CA VAL A 7 -1.45 11.32 -22.46
C VAL A 7 -0.61 10.20 -21.84
N VAL A 8 -0.29 10.28 -20.54
CA VAL A 8 0.51 9.26 -19.83
C VAL A 8 -0.15 7.89 -19.95
N LYS A 9 -1.46 7.78 -19.69
CA LYS A 9 -2.20 6.54 -19.85
C LYS A 9 -2.13 6.03 -21.30
N LYS A 10 -2.44 6.90 -22.30
CA LYS A 10 -2.38 6.50 -23.71
C LYS A 10 -1.00 5.96 -24.08
N VAL A 11 0.06 6.64 -23.66
CA VAL A 11 1.45 6.21 -23.88
C VAL A 11 1.70 4.87 -23.19
N ALA A 12 1.34 4.71 -21.90
CA ALA A 12 1.53 3.47 -21.17
C ALA A 12 0.88 2.27 -21.87
N CYS A 13 -0.36 2.44 -22.35
CA CYS A 13 -1.05 1.39 -23.11
C CYS A 13 -0.35 1.11 -24.47
N GLN A 14 0.12 2.15 -25.17
CA GLN A 14 0.77 1.99 -26.48
C GLN A 14 2.14 1.30 -26.39
N ILE A 15 2.96 1.64 -25.37
CA ILE A 15 4.27 1.01 -25.15
C ILE A 15 4.20 -0.31 -24.40
N LYS A 16 2.98 -0.82 -24.18
CA LYS A 16 2.72 -2.14 -23.57
C LYS A 16 3.33 -2.28 -22.17
N VAL A 17 3.07 -1.29 -21.30
CA VAL A 17 3.55 -1.32 -19.91
C VAL A 17 3.09 -2.59 -19.18
N ARG A 18 1.88 -3.07 -19.46
CA ARG A 18 1.35 -4.32 -18.90
C ARG A 18 2.25 -5.52 -19.17
N GLU A 19 2.69 -5.72 -20.42
CA GLU A 19 3.59 -6.83 -20.77
C GLU A 19 4.98 -6.67 -20.14
N TYR A 20 5.45 -5.43 -20.01
CA TYR A 20 6.69 -5.15 -19.29
C TYR A 20 6.55 -5.50 -17.80
N ASN A 21 5.50 -5.02 -17.14
CA ASN A 21 5.23 -5.32 -15.73
C ASN A 21 5.03 -6.81 -15.49
N GLU A 22 4.34 -7.52 -16.39
CA GLU A 22 4.20 -8.98 -16.29
C GLU A 22 5.57 -9.66 -16.24
N LYS A 23 6.51 -9.29 -17.12
CA LYS A 23 7.87 -9.84 -17.10
C LYS A 23 8.62 -9.52 -15.81
N VAL A 24 8.52 -8.29 -15.33
CA VAL A 24 9.15 -7.85 -14.08
C VAL A 24 8.62 -8.65 -12.90
N LEU A 25 7.31 -8.74 -12.76
CA LEU A 25 6.65 -9.48 -11.67
C LEU A 25 6.96 -10.99 -11.68
N LEU A 26 7.10 -11.59 -12.87
CA LEU A 26 7.43 -13.00 -13.00
C LEU A 26 8.94 -13.31 -12.84
N HIS A 27 9.79 -12.29 -12.88
CA HIS A 27 11.25 -12.39 -12.72
C HIS A 27 11.78 -11.29 -11.80
N PRO A 28 11.32 -11.23 -10.53
CA PRO A 28 11.64 -10.15 -9.62
C PRO A 28 13.14 -10.06 -9.32
N LYS A 29 13.63 -8.84 -9.12
CA LYS A 29 15.03 -8.56 -8.79
C LYS A 29 15.13 -7.83 -7.45
N ARG A 30 16.21 -8.07 -6.72
CA ARG A 30 16.50 -7.50 -5.39
C ARG A 30 17.70 -6.58 -5.47
N ASN A 31 17.51 -5.33 -5.81
CA ASN A 31 18.65 -4.40 -5.88
C ASN A 31 18.28 -2.91 -5.94
N THR A 32 17.05 -2.52 -5.63
CA THR A 32 16.68 -1.10 -5.74
C THR A 32 17.14 -0.30 -4.53
N GLY A 33 16.97 -0.81 -3.33
CA GLY A 33 17.32 -0.12 -2.09
C GLY A 33 16.87 1.35 -2.05
N GLU A 34 15.72 1.67 -2.69
CA GLU A 34 15.30 3.05 -2.94
C GLU A 34 14.87 3.77 -1.65
N LEU A 35 14.36 3.03 -0.67
CA LEU A 35 13.95 3.57 0.62
C LEU A 35 15.01 3.36 1.72
N ARG A 36 16.27 3.67 1.43
CA ARG A 36 17.38 3.70 2.38
C ARG A 36 17.65 5.13 2.85
N ALA A 37 18.10 5.29 4.09
CA ALA A 37 18.38 6.60 4.69
C ALA A 37 19.27 7.49 3.82
N SER A 38 20.24 6.90 3.11
CA SER A 38 21.15 7.60 2.21
C SER A 38 20.48 8.25 0.99
N LYS A 39 19.29 7.80 0.61
CA LYS A 39 18.53 8.32 -0.53
C LYS A 39 17.70 9.57 -0.19
N PHE A 40 17.46 9.82 1.11
CA PHE A 40 16.67 10.97 1.56
C PHE A 40 17.55 12.20 1.83
N SER A 41 16.97 13.39 1.65
CA SER A 41 17.62 14.68 1.90
C SER A 41 18.22 14.78 3.31
N ASP A 42 19.42 15.40 3.44
CA ASP A 42 20.08 15.62 4.74
C ASP A 42 19.35 16.64 5.64
N LYS A 43 18.37 17.37 5.08
CA LYS A 43 17.48 18.24 5.85
C LYS A 43 16.48 17.46 6.71
N LEU A 44 16.31 16.16 6.44
CA LEU A 44 15.41 15.28 7.17
C LEU A 44 16.17 14.48 8.23
N MET A 45 15.51 14.24 9.36
CA MET A 45 16.00 13.29 10.35
C MET A 45 15.61 11.87 9.88
N LYS A 46 16.56 10.98 9.97
CA LYS A 46 16.47 9.59 9.50
C LYS A 46 16.96 8.69 10.62
N ASP A 47 16.16 7.71 11.01
CA ASP A 47 16.53 6.62 11.91
C ASP A 47 16.32 5.30 11.14
N GLU A 48 17.40 4.59 10.86
CA GLU A 48 17.39 3.34 10.10
C GLU A 48 17.99 2.25 10.96
N TRP A 49 17.28 1.12 11.07
CA TRP A 49 17.74 -0.04 11.81
C TRP A 49 17.26 -1.34 11.14
N LYS A 50 17.75 -2.47 11.64
CA LYS A 50 17.35 -3.79 11.18
C LYS A 50 16.35 -4.44 12.12
N VAL A 51 15.36 -5.10 11.52
CA VAL A 51 14.47 -6.06 12.17
C VAL A 51 14.66 -7.37 11.42
N GLU A 52 15.39 -8.31 12.03
CA GLU A 52 15.91 -9.49 11.35
C GLU A 52 16.80 -9.08 10.15
N ASP A 53 16.50 -9.57 8.95
CA ASP A 53 17.23 -9.18 7.73
C ASP A 53 16.64 -7.99 6.99
N SER A 54 15.48 -7.49 7.45
CA SER A 54 14.77 -6.36 6.87
C SER A 54 15.19 -5.03 7.47
N TYR A 55 15.00 -3.95 6.72
CA TYR A 55 15.27 -2.60 7.20
C TYR A 55 13.98 -1.89 7.60
N VAL A 56 14.07 -1.10 8.65
CA VAL A 56 13.04 -0.13 9.03
C VAL A 56 13.66 1.25 8.96
N LEU A 57 12.99 2.16 8.28
CA LEU A 57 13.45 3.55 8.14
C LEU A 57 12.37 4.51 8.61
N THR A 58 12.64 5.26 9.67
CA THR A 58 11.79 6.39 10.09
C THR A 58 12.34 7.71 9.58
N VAL A 59 11.51 8.46 8.86
CA VAL A 59 11.84 9.78 8.31
C VAL A 59 10.92 10.82 8.93
N LYS A 60 11.49 11.94 9.41
CA LYS A 60 10.75 13.03 10.03
C LYS A 60 11.44 14.38 9.88
N MET A 61 10.71 15.48 10.10
CA MET A 61 11.32 16.80 10.30
C MET A 61 11.94 16.92 11.70
N LYS A 62 12.93 17.83 11.88
CA LYS A 62 13.50 18.14 13.22
C LYS A 62 12.44 18.57 14.23
N LYS A 63 11.48 19.38 13.79
CA LYS A 63 10.30 19.78 14.54
C LYS A 63 9.09 19.12 13.87
N GLY A 64 8.63 17.99 14.37
CA GLY A 64 7.51 17.23 13.82
C GLY A 64 6.51 16.86 14.93
N GLY A 65 5.25 16.68 14.55
CA GLY A 65 4.20 16.22 15.45
C GLY A 65 4.25 14.72 15.73
N GLY A 66 3.40 14.27 16.64
CA GLY A 66 3.23 12.85 16.97
C GLY A 66 2.30 12.08 16.01
N ARG A 67 2.12 12.55 14.78
CA ARG A 67 1.36 11.81 13.73
C ARG A 67 2.30 10.94 12.95
N HIS A 68 2.14 9.61 13.04
CA HIS A 68 3.11 8.64 12.56
C HIS A 68 2.46 7.64 11.60
N VAL A 69 2.85 7.68 10.34
CA VAL A 69 2.37 6.78 9.28
C VAL A 69 3.31 5.59 9.17
N ILE A 70 2.78 4.39 9.28
CA ILE A 70 3.45 3.14 8.91
C ILE A 70 3.15 2.90 7.43
N PHE A 71 4.18 2.79 6.62
CA PHE A 71 4.10 2.76 5.16
C PHE A 71 4.45 1.37 4.62
N PHE A 72 3.50 0.75 3.93
CA PHE A 72 3.66 -0.50 3.20
C PHE A 72 3.61 -0.23 1.70
N HIS A 73 4.67 -0.55 0.98
CA HIS A 73 4.76 -0.32 -0.46
C HIS A 73 4.04 -1.38 -1.29
N GLY A 74 3.63 -1.02 -2.50
CA GLY A 74 3.15 -1.93 -3.52
C GLY A 74 4.27 -2.75 -4.18
N GLY A 75 3.93 -3.49 -5.24
CA GLY A 75 4.87 -4.33 -5.99
C GLY A 75 4.50 -5.82 -5.96
N ALA A 76 3.20 -6.13 -5.87
CA ALA A 76 2.64 -7.49 -5.94
C ALA A 76 3.30 -8.49 -4.97
N TYR A 77 3.82 -8.02 -3.84
CA TYR A 77 4.59 -8.79 -2.84
C TYR A 77 5.92 -9.39 -3.36
N VAL A 78 6.34 -9.03 -4.57
CA VAL A 78 7.54 -9.56 -5.23
C VAL A 78 8.55 -8.49 -5.59
N GLU A 79 8.13 -7.23 -5.78
CA GLU A 79 9.01 -6.11 -6.11
C GLU A 79 9.28 -5.24 -4.89
N GLU A 80 10.49 -4.68 -4.82
CA GLU A 80 10.90 -3.72 -3.82
C GLU A 80 10.24 -2.35 -4.02
N ALA A 81 10.29 -1.51 -2.99
CA ALA A 81 9.81 -0.13 -3.08
C ALA A 81 10.53 0.66 -4.18
N LEU A 82 9.78 1.50 -4.89
CA LEU A 82 10.25 2.28 -6.02
C LEU A 82 10.46 3.76 -5.66
N PHE A 83 11.17 4.50 -6.52
CA PHE A 83 11.41 5.93 -6.40
C PHE A 83 10.14 6.77 -6.11
N PRO A 84 8.97 6.52 -6.73
CA PRO A 84 7.75 7.28 -6.40
C PRO A 84 7.33 7.17 -4.94
N HIS A 85 7.50 6.01 -4.28
CA HIS A 85 7.20 5.86 -2.86
C HIS A 85 8.05 6.81 -2.00
N ARG A 86 9.35 6.97 -2.33
CA ARG A 86 10.22 7.94 -1.65
C ARG A 86 9.70 9.36 -1.79
N LEU A 87 9.25 9.75 -2.97
CA LEU A 87 8.70 11.09 -3.21
C LEU A 87 7.43 11.36 -2.37
N ILE A 88 6.58 10.35 -2.20
CA ILE A 88 5.38 10.44 -1.35
C ILE A 88 5.79 10.61 0.11
N ILE A 89 6.71 9.79 0.61
CA ILE A 89 7.23 9.89 1.98
C ILE A 89 7.83 11.28 2.21
N GLU A 90 8.66 11.76 1.30
CA GLU A 90 9.25 13.10 1.42
C GLU A 90 8.18 14.20 1.44
N ARG A 91 7.11 14.08 0.64
CA ARG A 91 6.01 15.04 0.64
C ARG A 91 5.24 15.02 1.96
N PHE A 92 4.91 13.85 2.49
CA PHE A 92 4.28 13.70 3.80
C PHE A 92 5.12 14.36 4.89
N VAL A 93 6.42 14.13 4.90
CA VAL A 93 7.33 14.67 5.90
C VAL A 93 7.56 16.17 5.72
N LYS A 94 7.93 16.62 4.51
CA LYS A 94 8.32 18.02 4.26
C LYS A 94 7.14 18.99 4.30
N LYS A 95 5.99 18.60 3.74
CA LYS A 95 4.85 19.51 3.61
C LYS A 95 3.87 19.40 4.78
N TYR A 96 3.66 18.19 5.30
CA TYR A 96 2.61 17.94 6.30
C TYR A 96 3.16 17.61 7.68
N HIS A 97 4.48 17.60 7.84
CA HIS A 97 5.17 17.30 9.09
C HIS A 97 4.76 15.97 9.72
N LEU A 98 4.31 15.02 8.89
CA LEU A 98 4.07 13.66 9.32
C LEU A 98 5.42 12.96 9.56
N LYS A 99 5.46 12.07 10.54
CA LYS A 99 6.51 11.09 10.69
C LYS A 99 6.11 9.86 9.85
N VAL A 100 7.05 9.27 9.13
CA VAL A 100 6.78 8.07 8.32
C VAL A 100 7.81 7.01 8.65
N SER A 101 7.35 5.83 9.05
CA SER A 101 8.17 4.63 9.14
C SER A 101 7.84 3.70 7.99
N PHE A 102 8.83 3.47 7.15
CA PHE A 102 8.80 2.48 6.10
C PHE A 102 9.34 1.16 6.64
N ILE A 103 8.66 0.06 6.32
CA ILE A 103 9.10 -1.30 6.64
C ILE A 103 9.43 -2.01 5.33
N ASP A 104 10.70 -2.37 5.16
CA ASP A 104 11.19 -3.16 4.02
C ASP A 104 10.88 -4.63 4.28
N TYR A 105 9.62 -5.00 4.09
CA TYR A 105 9.12 -6.33 4.45
C TYR A 105 9.63 -7.43 3.50
N PRO A 106 9.81 -8.68 3.99
CA PRO A 106 10.24 -9.81 3.16
C PRO A 106 9.30 -10.07 1.99
N LEU A 107 9.88 -10.35 0.80
CA LEU A 107 9.18 -10.49 -0.46
C LEU A 107 9.20 -11.94 -0.98
N ALA A 108 8.16 -12.30 -1.71
CA ALA A 108 8.08 -13.55 -2.45
C ALA A 108 8.94 -13.47 -3.74
N PRO A 109 9.40 -14.59 -4.30
CA PRO A 109 9.15 -15.97 -3.88
C PRO A 109 10.04 -16.48 -2.75
N GLU A 110 11.06 -15.73 -2.31
CA GLU A 110 12.03 -16.18 -1.28
C GLU A 110 11.36 -16.32 0.09
N HIS A 111 10.33 -15.50 0.34
CA HIS A 111 9.56 -15.47 1.58
C HIS A 111 8.06 -15.57 1.29
N THR A 112 7.31 -15.97 2.30
CA THR A 112 5.84 -16.01 2.25
C THR A 112 5.24 -14.93 3.15
N TYR A 113 3.91 -14.79 3.11
CA TYR A 113 3.18 -13.89 3.99
C TYR A 113 3.51 -14.09 5.47
N ILE A 114 3.87 -15.31 5.89
CA ILE A 114 4.23 -15.61 7.29
C ILE A 114 5.45 -14.77 7.72
N ASP A 115 6.47 -14.72 6.88
CA ASP A 115 7.67 -13.92 7.14
C ASP A 115 7.36 -12.44 7.09
N THR A 116 6.57 -12.02 6.09
CA THR A 116 6.13 -10.62 5.94
C THR A 116 5.43 -10.14 7.21
N TYR A 117 4.40 -10.86 7.69
CA TYR A 117 3.67 -10.45 8.89
C TYR A 117 4.51 -10.53 10.16
N ARG A 118 5.37 -11.54 10.30
CA ARG A 118 6.29 -11.67 11.43
C ARG A 118 7.22 -10.46 11.54
N VAL A 119 7.84 -10.07 10.44
CA VAL A 119 8.73 -8.89 10.39
C VAL A 119 7.94 -7.61 10.61
N CYS A 120 6.82 -7.41 9.93
CA CYS A 120 5.98 -6.23 10.08
C CYS A 120 5.49 -6.05 11.53
N LEU A 121 5.08 -7.13 12.19
CA LEU A 121 4.62 -7.08 13.57
C LEU A 121 5.74 -6.73 14.54
N LYS A 122 6.92 -7.32 14.37
CA LYS A 122 8.11 -7.02 15.16
C LYS A 122 8.54 -5.56 14.95
N ALA A 123 8.61 -5.12 13.69
CA ALA A 123 8.94 -3.75 13.34
C ALA A 123 7.95 -2.75 13.95
N TYR A 124 6.64 -3.04 13.86
CA TYR A 124 5.61 -2.20 14.45
C TYR A 124 5.79 -2.02 15.95
N LYS A 125 6.04 -3.10 16.70
CA LYS A 125 6.30 -3.05 18.15
C LYS A 125 7.52 -2.19 18.46
N GLU A 126 8.64 -2.38 17.74
CA GLU A 126 9.84 -1.56 17.93
C GLU A 126 9.62 -0.08 17.59
N ILE A 127 8.83 0.23 16.54
CA ILE A 127 8.44 1.60 16.20
C ILE A 127 7.62 2.22 17.33
N VAL A 128 6.65 1.50 17.88
CA VAL A 128 5.83 1.95 19.01
C VAL A 128 6.69 2.20 20.23
N ASP A 129 7.61 1.31 20.59
CA ASP A 129 8.52 1.47 21.72
C ASP A 129 9.44 2.68 21.57
N LYS A 130 9.91 2.95 20.34
CA LYS A 130 10.71 4.17 20.04
C LYS A 130 9.88 5.44 20.06
N HIS A 131 8.56 5.35 19.83
CA HIS A 131 7.65 6.48 19.66
C HIS A 131 6.34 6.34 20.46
N PRO A 132 6.38 6.12 21.78
CA PRO A 132 5.20 5.70 22.57
C PRO A 132 4.12 6.79 22.73
N LYS A 133 4.40 8.02 22.32
CA LYS A 133 3.45 9.16 22.38
C LYS A 133 2.83 9.49 21.03
N ASP A 134 3.20 8.74 19.98
CA ASP A 134 2.70 9.02 18.63
C ASP A 134 1.30 8.40 18.43
N ILE A 135 0.53 9.03 17.55
CA ILE A 135 -0.72 8.49 17.03
C ILE A 135 -0.38 7.83 15.69
N PHE A 136 -0.69 6.54 15.58
CA PHE A 136 -0.32 5.73 14.43
C PHE A 136 -1.41 5.68 13.36
N TYR A 137 -0.96 5.71 12.12
CA TYR A 137 -1.75 5.57 10.90
C TYR A 137 -1.11 4.53 10.00
N LEU A 138 -1.90 3.93 9.08
CA LEU A 138 -1.36 3.06 8.03
C LEU A 138 -1.53 3.71 6.66
N PHE A 139 -0.57 3.46 5.79
CA PHE A 139 -0.65 3.68 4.35
C PHE A 139 -0.21 2.42 3.63
N GLY A 140 -0.94 2.04 2.58
CA GLY A 140 -0.49 0.99 1.67
C GLY A 140 -1.06 1.19 0.27
N ASP A 141 -0.22 0.93 -0.72
CA ASP A 141 -0.61 0.93 -2.13
C ASP A 141 -0.54 -0.48 -2.71
N SER A 142 -1.45 -0.83 -3.61
CA SER A 142 -1.46 -2.13 -4.30
C SER A 142 -1.38 -3.33 -3.33
N ALA A 143 -0.36 -4.17 -3.44
CA ALA A 143 -0.07 -5.25 -2.49
C ALA A 143 0.13 -4.71 -1.06
N GLY A 144 0.81 -3.55 -0.90
CA GLY A 144 0.94 -2.89 0.39
C GLY A 144 -0.39 -2.45 0.99
N GLY A 145 -1.39 -2.12 0.13
CA GLY A 145 -2.76 -1.84 0.55
C GLY A 145 -3.47 -3.09 1.09
N GLY A 146 -3.30 -4.23 0.42
CA GLY A 146 -3.75 -5.53 0.94
C GLY A 146 -3.08 -5.87 2.27
N LEU A 147 -1.74 -5.71 2.34
CA LEU A 147 -0.98 -5.91 3.59
C LEU A 147 -1.48 -4.99 4.71
N ALA A 148 -1.70 -3.70 4.44
CA ALA A 148 -2.18 -2.73 5.45
C ALA A 148 -3.54 -3.15 6.05
N LEU A 149 -4.49 -3.58 5.22
CA LEU A 149 -5.80 -4.03 5.69
C LEU A 149 -5.69 -5.34 6.49
N GLY A 150 -4.94 -6.32 5.99
CA GLY A 150 -4.71 -7.59 6.70
C GLY A 150 -3.95 -7.39 8.00
N PHE A 151 -2.96 -6.48 8.01
CA PHE A 151 -2.22 -6.13 9.22
C PHE A 151 -3.11 -5.46 10.28
N LEU A 152 -4.01 -4.58 9.86
CA LEU A 152 -5.00 -3.95 10.73
C LEU A 152 -5.92 -5.00 11.39
N GLN A 153 -6.39 -5.97 10.62
CA GLN A 153 -7.19 -7.11 11.13
C GLN A 153 -6.39 -7.98 12.11
N LEU A 154 -5.11 -8.24 11.82
CA LEU A 154 -4.21 -8.99 12.70
C LEU A 154 -4.00 -8.26 14.03
N LEU A 155 -3.65 -6.97 14.01
CA LEU A 155 -3.45 -6.17 15.23
C LEU A 155 -4.69 -6.23 16.13
N ARG A 156 -5.88 -6.17 15.53
CA ARG A 156 -7.13 -6.29 16.27
C ARG A 156 -7.34 -7.68 16.87
N LYS A 157 -7.15 -8.73 16.06
CA LYS A 157 -7.28 -10.13 16.49
C LYS A 157 -6.36 -10.45 17.66
N GLU A 158 -5.12 -9.99 17.57
CA GLU A 158 -4.07 -10.22 18.58
C GLU A 158 -4.10 -9.18 19.72
N ARG A 159 -5.04 -8.21 19.68
CA ARG A 159 -5.19 -7.12 20.66
C ARG A 159 -3.92 -6.31 20.88
N ILE A 160 -3.18 -6.05 19.80
CA ILE A 160 -1.92 -5.30 19.84
C ILE A 160 -2.22 -3.80 19.79
N VAL A 161 -1.71 -3.08 20.76
CA VAL A 161 -1.90 -1.62 20.91
C VAL A 161 -0.54 -0.90 20.90
N PRO A 162 -0.51 0.41 20.53
CA PRO A 162 -1.64 1.22 20.07
C PRO A 162 -2.17 0.74 18.72
N TYR A 163 -3.47 0.89 18.52
CA TYR A 163 -4.13 0.54 17.26
C TYR A 163 -4.08 1.74 16.29
N PRO A 164 -3.75 1.56 15.02
CA PRO A 164 -3.77 2.63 14.04
C PRO A 164 -5.19 3.22 13.90
N VAL A 165 -5.32 4.55 14.02
CA VAL A 165 -6.64 5.19 14.07
C VAL A 165 -7.24 5.48 12.71
N LYS A 166 -6.39 5.58 11.66
CA LYS A 166 -6.80 5.79 10.27
C LYS A 166 -5.89 5.02 9.33
N THR A 167 -6.47 4.49 8.26
CA THR A 167 -5.73 3.72 7.24
C THR A 167 -6.08 4.23 5.85
N VAL A 168 -5.07 4.43 5.02
CA VAL A 168 -5.22 4.74 3.60
C VAL A 168 -4.85 3.53 2.78
N LEU A 169 -5.75 3.16 1.89
CA LEU A 169 -5.59 2.08 0.93
C LEU A 169 -5.64 2.68 -0.49
N ALA A 170 -4.53 2.65 -1.21
CA ALA A 170 -4.44 3.13 -2.58
C ALA A 170 -4.41 1.93 -3.53
N SER A 171 -5.41 1.80 -4.41
CA SER A 171 -5.53 0.69 -5.36
C SER A 171 -5.24 -0.70 -4.74
N PRO A 172 -5.80 -1.06 -3.57
CA PRO A 172 -5.36 -2.21 -2.80
C PRO A 172 -5.66 -3.54 -3.49
N TRP A 173 -4.70 -4.47 -3.45
CA TRP A 173 -4.93 -5.86 -3.86
C TRP A 173 -5.54 -6.65 -2.69
N LEU A 174 -6.84 -6.92 -2.77
CA LEU A 174 -7.67 -7.39 -1.65
C LEU A 174 -7.96 -8.90 -1.67
N ASP A 175 -7.93 -9.52 -2.83
CA ASP A 175 -8.15 -10.95 -3.08
C ASP A 175 -7.05 -11.51 -3.99
N LEU A 176 -6.20 -12.39 -3.45
CA LEU A 176 -5.12 -13.01 -4.24
C LEU A 176 -5.66 -13.93 -5.34
N THR A 177 -6.90 -14.40 -5.21
CA THR A 177 -7.52 -15.30 -6.20
C THR A 177 -8.13 -14.56 -7.38
N LEU A 178 -8.30 -13.23 -7.27
CA LEU A 178 -9.00 -12.41 -8.25
C LEU A 178 -10.34 -13.03 -8.67
N SER A 179 -11.07 -13.56 -7.67
CA SER A 179 -12.27 -14.37 -7.90
C SER A 179 -13.53 -13.57 -8.23
N ASN A 180 -13.48 -12.25 -8.10
CA ASN A 180 -14.60 -11.37 -8.47
C ASN A 180 -14.87 -11.47 -9.98
N PRO A 181 -16.09 -11.88 -10.39
CA PRO A 181 -16.40 -12.10 -11.81
C PRO A 181 -16.34 -10.84 -12.67
N ASP A 182 -16.47 -9.65 -12.05
CA ASP A 182 -16.47 -8.39 -12.77
C ASP A 182 -15.06 -7.95 -13.21
N ILE A 183 -14.00 -8.55 -12.63
CA ILE A 183 -12.60 -8.27 -12.99
C ILE A 183 -12.35 -8.42 -14.50
N LYS A 184 -12.99 -9.40 -15.16
CA LYS A 184 -12.88 -9.64 -16.60
C LYS A 184 -13.22 -8.42 -17.45
N ASP A 185 -14.15 -7.56 -16.98
CA ASP A 185 -14.60 -6.37 -17.71
C ASP A 185 -13.59 -5.21 -17.56
N TYR A 186 -12.67 -5.32 -16.60
CA TYR A 186 -11.60 -4.36 -16.32
C TYR A 186 -10.26 -4.81 -16.89
N GLU A 187 -10.03 -6.11 -17.05
CA GLU A 187 -8.76 -6.63 -17.58
C GLU A 187 -8.40 -6.06 -18.94
N ALA A 188 -9.38 -5.84 -19.82
CA ALA A 188 -9.17 -5.24 -21.14
C ALA A 188 -8.83 -3.73 -21.06
N LYS A 189 -9.24 -3.04 -20.00
CA LYS A 189 -9.01 -1.62 -19.77
C LYS A 189 -7.71 -1.33 -19.04
N ASP A 190 -7.27 -2.27 -18.20
CA ASP A 190 -6.07 -2.13 -17.39
C ASP A 190 -4.81 -2.31 -18.25
N CYS A 191 -4.04 -1.23 -18.43
CA CYS A 191 -2.79 -1.26 -19.16
C CYS A 191 -1.56 -1.40 -18.24
N MET A 192 -1.76 -1.63 -16.94
CA MET A 192 -0.70 -1.75 -15.95
C MET A 192 -0.54 -3.17 -15.42
N LEU A 193 -1.63 -3.87 -15.16
CA LEU A 193 -1.65 -5.14 -14.46
C LEU A 193 -2.04 -6.32 -15.37
N SER A 194 -1.45 -7.48 -15.10
CA SER A 194 -1.76 -8.77 -15.71
C SER A 194 -2.34 -9.70 -14.66
N VAL A 195 -3.58 -10.18 -14.87
CA VAL A 195 -4.23 -11.19 -14.00
C VAL A 195 -3.34 -12.42 -13.86
N LYS A 196 -2.74 -12.88 -14.96
CA LYS A 196 -1.83 -14.04 -14.97
C LYS A 196 -0.63 -13.83 -14.05
N ALA A 197 0.04 -12.67 -14.13
CA ALA A 197 1.19 -12.37 -13.28
C ALA A 197 0.79 -12.28 -11.82
N LEU A 198 -0.31 -11.60 -11.51
CA LEU A 198 -0.80 -11.45 -10.14
C LEU A 198 -1.17 -12.81 -9.51
N ILE A 199 -1.90 -13.68 -10.20
CA ILE A 199 -2.20 -15.02 -9.70
C ILE A 199 -0.92 -15.78 -9.35
N ASN A 200 0.14 -15.63 -10.14
CA ASN A 200 1.42 -16.28 -9.86
C ASN A 200 2.12 -15.67 -8.63
N CYS A 201 2.19 -14.34 -8.54
CA CYS A 201 2.72 -13.64 -7.37
C CYS A 201 1.94 -13.99 -6.09
N GLY A 202 0.61 -14.03 -6.19
CA GLY A 202 -0.27 -14.42 -5.08
C GLY A 202 0.01 -15.85 -4.58
N LYS A 203 0.25 -16.80 -5.51
CA LYS A 203 0.64 -18.19 -5.14
C LYS A 203 1.98 -18.20 -4.41
N TRP A 204 2.97 -17.45 -4.87
CA TRP A 204 4.26 -17.39 -4.19
C TRP A 204 4.12 -16.80 -2.79
N TYR A 205 3.37 -15.70 -2.66
CA TYR A 205 3.16 -15.03 -1.38
C TYR A 205 2.36 -15.87 -0.39
N ALA A 206 1.27 -16.50 -0.82
CA ALA A 206 0.44 -17.38 0.03
C ALA A 206 1.17 -18.68 0.44
N GLY A 207 2.09 -19.16 -0.41
CA GLY A 207 2.76 -20.46 -0.18
C GLY A 207 1.77 -21.61 -0.20
N LYS A 208 1.64 -22.34 0.92
CA LYS A 208 0.70 -23.47 1.09
C LYS A 208 -0.63 -23.10 1.73
N THR A 209 -0.81 -21.84 2.08
CA THR A 209 -2.03 -21.35 2.74
C THR A 209 -3.16 -21.21 1.75
N ASP A 210 -4.40 -21.38 2.22
CA ASP A 210 -5.58 -21.07 1.42
C ASP A 210 -5.47 -19.61 0.93
N PRO A 211 -5.50 -19.36 -0.39
CA PRO A 211 -5.40 -18.01 -0.92
C PRO A 211 -6.58 -17.10 -0.51
N LYS A 212 -7.61 -17.64 0.11
CA LYS A 212 -8.73 -16.89 0.73
C LYS A 212 -8.56 -16.66 2.24
N ASP A 213 -7.45 -17.09 2.84
CA ASP A 213 -7.15 -16.74 4.23
C ASP A 213 -7.09 -15.21 4.37
N PRO A 214 -7.73 -14.60 5.39
CA PRO A 214 -7.74 -13.14 5.58
C PRO A 214 -6.37 -12.47 5.67
N LEU A 215 -5.31 -13.19 6.08
CA LEU A 215 -3.97 -12.64 6.12
C LEU A 215 -3.32 -12.47 4.73
N VAL A 216 -3.79 -13.21 3.73
CA VAL A 216 -3.30 -13.08 2.36
C VAL A 216 -4.32 -12.40 1.44
N SER A 217 -5.60 -12.55 1.73
CA SER A 217 -6.73 -11.93 1.01
C SER A 217 -7.66 -11.23 2.01
N PRO A 218 -7.32 -10.00 2.44
CA PRO A 218 -8.03 -9.33 3.53
C PRO A 218 -9.49 -9.00 3.23
N MET A 219 -9.92 -9.10 1.98
CA MET A 219 -11.33 -9.02 1.58
C MET A 219 -12.22 -10.03 2.30
N PHE A 220 -11.68 -11.22 2.63
CA PHE A 220 -12.41 -12.30 3.32
C PHE A 220 -12.37 -12.19 4.85
N GLY A 221 -11.65 -11.18 5.37
CA GLY A 221 -11.59 -10.92 6.80
C GLY A 221 -12.77 -10.13 7.34
N ASP A 222 -12.77 -9.94 8.65
CA ASP A 222 -13.79 -9.18 9.35
C ASP A 222 -13.49 -7.67 9.28
N MET A 223 -14.45 -6.89 8.79
CA MET A 223 -14.35 -5.43 8.63
C MET A 223 -14.89 -4.65 9.82
N HIS A 224 -15.40 -5.30 10.85
CA HIS A 224 -15.82 -4.60 12.07
C HIS A 224 -14.61 -4.05 12.84
N HIS A 225 -14.74 -2.84 13.38
CA HIS A 225 -13.71 -2.18 14.20
C HIS A 225 -12.36 -1.97 13.51
N VAL A 226 -12.34 -1.79 12.19
CA VAL A 226 -11.11 -1.42 11.46
C VAL A 226 -10.83 0.09 11.43
N GLY A 227 -11.70 0.89 12.07
CA GLY A 227 -11.52 2.34 12.18
C GLY A 227 -11.86 3.08 10.89
N ALA A 228 -11.23 4.23 10.69
CA ALA A 228 -11.47 5.07 9.51
C ALA A 228 -10.54 4.67 8.35
N ILE A 229 -11.14 4.32 7.22
CA ILE A 229 -10.46 3.95 5.97
C ILE A 229 -10.68 5.03 4.92
N ALA A 230 -9.61 5.53 4.28
CA ALA A 230 -9.70 6.26 3.03
C ALA A 230 -9.25 5.33 1.89
N LEU A 231 -10.16 5.04 0.97
CA LEU A 231 -9.96 4.08 -0.12
C LEU A 231 -9.89 4.83 -1.45
N PHE A 232 -8.72 4.81 -2.08
CA PHE A 232 -8.46 5.40 -3.39
C PHE A 232 -8.35 4.31 -4.44
N VAL A 233 -9.03 4.46 -5.59
CA VAL A 233 -8.96 3.48 -6.68
C VAL A 233 -9.21 4.14 -8.03
N GLY A 234 -8.54 3.69 -9.08
CA GLY A 234 -8.79 4.11 -10.45
C GLY A 234 -9.97 3.34 -11.06
N THR A 235 -10.74 3.97 -11.95
CA THR A 235 -11.87 3.28 -12.61
C THR A 235 -11.46 2.40 -13.79
N GLU A 236 -10.17 2.32 -14.09
CA GLU A 236 -9.65 1.53 -15.21
C GLU A 236 -8.55 0.56 -14.77
N GLU A 237 -8.74 -0.04 -13.59
CA GLU A 237 -7.86 -1.07 -13.05
C GLU A 237 -8.65 -2.31 -12.59
N ILE A 238 -8.01 -3.47 -12.62
CA ILE A 238 -8.64 -4.76 -12.27
C ILE A 238 -9.06 -4.86 -10.80
N PHE A 239 -8.52 -4.02 -9.91
CA PHE A 239 -8.88 -4.00 -8.50
C PHE A 239 -10.11 -3.13 -8.19
N TYR A 240 -10.64 -2.40 -9.19
CA TYR A 240 -11.79 -1.53 -8.98
C TYR A 240 -13.05 -2.28 -8.47
N PRO A 241 -13.45 -3.44 -9.03
CA PRO A 241 -14.61 -4.19 -8.52
C PRO A 241 -14.47 -4.61 -7.05
N ASP A 242 -13.28 -5.05 -6.67
CA ASP A 242 -13.01 -5.45 -5.29
C ASP A 242 -13.01 -4.25 -4.33
N CYS A 243 -12.57 -3.09 -4.79
CA CYS A 243 -12.64 -1.86 -4.01
C CYS A 243 -14.10 -1.41 -3.79
N LEU A 244 -14.99 -1.60 -4.77
CA LEU A 244 -16.43 -1.35 -4.59
C LEU A 244 -17.03 -2.30 -3.55
N LEU A 245 -16.67 -3.58 -3.61
CA LEU A 245 -17.12 -4.58 -2.64
C LEU A 245 -16.57 -4.29 -1.23
N LEU A 246 -15.31 -3.86 -1.11
CA LEU A 246 -14.75 -3.44 0.17
C LEU A 246 -15.48 -2.22 0.73
N LYS A 247 -15.77 -1.22 -0.11
CA LYS A 247 -16.56 -0.05 0.28
C LYS A 247 -17.90 -0.48 0.89
N GLU A 248 -18.65 -1.33 0.20
CA GLU A 248 -19.93 -1.85 0.68
C GLU A 248 -19.80 -2.58 2.04
N LYS A 249 -18.80 -3.46 2.17
CA LYS A 249 -18.53 -4.16 3.42
C LYS A 249 -18.23 -3.20 4.57
N LEU A 250 -17.44 -2.14 4.35
CA LEU A 250 -17.10 -1.15 5.37
C LEU A 250 -18.31 -0.29 5.78
N GLU A 251 -19.18 0.07 4.83
CA GLU A 251 -20.41 0.83 5.10
C GLU A 251 -21.39 0.07 6.02
N HIS A 252 -21.36 -1.27 5.97
CA HIS A 252 -22.19 -2.14 6.83
C HIS A 252 -21.45 -2.61 8.10
N ALA A 253 -20.17 -2.31 8.25
CA ALA A 253 -19.38 -2.77 9.39
C ALA A 253 -19.50 -1.83 10.60
N ARG A 254 -19.61 -2.41 11.80
CA ARG A 254 -19.68 -1.64 13.05
C ARG A 254 -18.32 -1.01 13.37
N HIS A 255 -18.33 0.25 13.80
CA HIS A 255 -17.13 0.99 14.20
C HIS A 255 -16.06 1.04 13.10
N SER A 256 -16.52 1.07 11.86
CA SER A 256 -15.71 1.27 10.67
C SER A 256 -16.35 2.35 9.81
N THR A 257 -15.53 3.16 9.16
CA THR A 257 -16.00 4.19 8.23
C THR A 257 -15.14 4.17 6.98
N VAL A 258 -15.71 4.57 5.84
CA VAL A 258 -14.98 4.66 4.59
C VAL A 258 -15.19 6.01 3.90
N GLU A 259 -14.08 6.67 3.54
CA GLU A 259 -14.05 7.75 2.55
C GLU A 259 -13.59 7.15 1.22
N PHE A 260 -14.47 7.12 0.21
CA PHE A 260 -14.19 6.50 -1.08
C PHE A 260 -13.81 7.55 -2.12
N HIS A 261 -12.61 7.44 -2.68
CA HIS A 261 -12.03 8.38 -3.64
C HIS A 261 -11.81 7.70 -4.99
N GLU A 262 -12.71 7.97 -5.91
CA GLU A 262 -12.69 7.39 -7.25
C GLU A 262 -11.86 8.23 -8.21
N GLY A 263 -10.78 7.65 -8.75
CA GLY A 263 -9.99 8.23 -9.83
C GLY A 263 -10.60 7.97 -11.21
N LYS A 264 -11.54 8.80 -11.67
CA LYS A 264 -12.21 8.60 -12.97
C LYS A 264 -11.25 8.58 -14.14
N GLY A 265 -11.21 7.43 -14.86
CA GLY A 265 -10.33 7.20 -16.00
C GLY A 265 -8.88 6.91 -15.61
N MET A 266 -8.57 6.87 -14.31
CA MET A 266 -7.22 6.60 -13.81
C MET A 266 -6.94 5.09 -13.83
N VAL A 267 -5.65 4.78 -14.00
CA VAL A 267 -5.11 3.42 -14.02
C VAL A 267 -4.65 3.01 -12.62
N HIS A 268 -4.19 1.77 -12.48
CA HIS A 268 -3.65 1.23 -11.24
C HIS A 268 -2.56 2.14 -10.64
N ASP A 269 -2.60 2.31 -9.34
CA ASP A 269 -1.64 3.09 -8.53
C ASP A 269 -1.44 4.55 -8.98
N TRP A 270 -2.47 5.16 -9.54
CA TRP A 270 -2.42 6.56 -9.96
C TRP A 270 -2.02 7.52 -8.83
N VAL A 271 -2.32 7.17 -7.58
CA VAL A 271 -1.91 7.94 -6.39
C VAL A 271 -0.39 7.96 -6.25
N VAL A 272 0.27 6.85 -6.61
CA VAL A 272 1.73 6.70 -6.54
C VAL A 272 2.43 7.36 -7.74
N ALA A 273 1.71 7.64 -8.82
CA ALA A 273 2.26 8.25 -10.03
C ALA A 273 2.66 9.74 -9.85
N TYR A 274 3.26 10.06 -8.70
CA TYR A 274 3.83 11.38 -8.45
C TYR A 274 5.01 11.64 -9.41
N PRO A 275 5.11 12.84 -10.06
CA PRO A 275 4.47 14.11 -9.69
C PRO A 275 3.22 14.51 -10.50
N MET A 276 2.42 13.60 -11.03
CA MET A 276 1.19 13.96 -11.73
C MET A 276 0.26 14.85 -10.88
N PRO A 277 -0.49 15.79 -11.50
CA PRO A 277 -1.40 16.66 -10.75
C PRO A 277 -2.43 15.92 -9.92
N GLU A 278 -3.01 14.84 -10.46
CA GLU A 278 -3.98 14.00 -9.76
C GLU A 278 -3.36 13.31 -8.56
N ALA A 279 -2.16 12.74 -8.71
CA ALA A 279 -1.41 12.12 -7.61
C ALA A 279 -1.08 13.15 -6.52
N LYS A 280 -0.63 14.36 -6.90
CA LYS A 280 -0.39 15.44 -5.93
C LYS A 280 -1.64 15.77 -5.13
N LYS A 281 -2.79 15.90 -5.80
CA LYS A 281 -4.07 16.18 -5.16
C LYS A 281 -4.47 15.07 -4.21
N ALA A 282 -4.38 13.81 -4.64
CA ALA A 282 -4.69 12.65 -3.79
C ALA A 282 -3.79 12.58 -2.56
N ILE A 283 -2.46 12.80 -2.71
CA ILE A 283 -1.52 12.84 -1.58
C ILE A 283 -1.86 13.97 -0.60
N ASP A 284 -2.33 15.13 -1.11
CA ASP A 284 -2.77 16.24 -0.27
C ASP A 284 -4.07 15.89 0.49
N GLU A 285 -5.03 15.21 -0.15
CA GLU A 285 -6.25 14.69 0.48
C GLU A 285 -5.94 13.64 1.54
N ILE A 286 -5.02 12.70 1.25
CA ILE A 286 -4.53 11.70 2.20
C ILE A 286 -3.92 12.37 3.45
N ALA A 287 -3.06 13.37 3.25
CA ALA A 287 -2.46 14.07 4.37
C ALA A 287 -3.51 14.82 5.21
N GLN A 288 -4.52 15.41 4.56
CA GLN A 288 -5.66 16.02 5.26
C GLN A 288 -6.49 14.99 6.05
N PHE A 289 -6.72 13.80 5.48
CA PHE A 289 -7.39 12.71 6.18
C PHE A 289 -6.67 12.34 7.48
N TYR A 290 -5.34 12.25 7.47
CA TYR A 290 -4.56 11.97 8.68
C TYR A 290 -4.54 13.13 9.69
N THR A 291 -4.76 14.36 9.26
CA THR A 291 -4.61 15.55 10.12
C THR A 291 -5.92 16.13 10.67
N LYS A 292 -7.04 15.74 10.08
CA LYS A 292 -8.38 16.03 10.62
C LYS A 292 -8.66 15.11 11.81
#